data_764ea9654e85978b99d74723f295cffc
#
_entry.id   764ea9654e85978b99d74723f295cffc
#
_cell.length_a   1.000
_cell.length_b   1.000
_cell.length_c   1.000
_cell.angle_alpha   90.00
_cell.angle_beta   90.00
_cell.angle_gamma   90.00
#
_symmetry.space_group_name_H-M   'P 1'
#
loop_
_entity.id
_entity.type
_entity.pdbx_description
1 polymer ?
#
loop_
_entity_poly.entity_id
_entity_poly.type
_entity_poly.pdbx_seq_one_letter_code
_entity_poly.pdbx_strand_id
1 'polypeptide(L)'
;MSDADRWDERYLRGEHASAEPSRLLVRAVDEFAQDLFAPAPSSPPPPRALDVACGAGRHALFLAARGFRVTAVDASRIGIEMTLERARRRGLDLDARVADLARGEFTIEPDTYQLVCDFYYLQRDLFGPVRAGLRRGGIFVAAIHTVDERPSARPLNPDFLLRPEELREQFRGWEILHYHETEGRDEDAGEHKRRSAEIIARRP
;
A
#
# COMPACT_ATOMS: atom_id res chain seq x y z
N MET A 1 -20.60 14.15 -5.29
CA MET A 1 -20.03 13.22 -4.27
C MET A 1 -18.59 12.94 -4.69
N SER A 2 -17.63 13.32 -3.88
CA SER A 2 -16.21 13.06 -4.13
C SER A 2 -15.86 11.57 -3.95
N ASP A 3 -14.66 11.16 -4.36
CA ASP A 3 -14.17 9.80 -4.09
C ASP A 3 -14.05 9.57 -2.57
N ALA A 4 -13.58 10.56 -1.83
CA ALA A 4 -13.51 10.51 -0.37
C ALA A 4 -14.88 10.24 0.26
N ASP A 5 -15.94 10.97 -0.15
CA ASP A 5 -17.29 10.76 0.38
C ASP A 5 -17.79 9.33 0.12
N ARG A 6 -17.50 8.78 -1.09
CA ARG A 6 -17.88 7.39 -1.45
C ARG A 6 -17.16 6.37 -0.58
N TRP A 7 -15.90 6.58 -0.24
CA TRP A 7 -15.16 5.70 0.64
C TRP A 7 -15.63 5.83 2.08
N ASP A 8 -15.91 7.05 2.58
CA ASP A 8 -16.50 7.28 3.90
C ASP A 8 -17.79 6.47 4.08
N GLU A 9 -18.72 6.54 3.09
CA GLU A 9 -19.95 5.75 3.13
C GLU A 9 -19.71 4.24 3.18
N ARG A 10 -18.71 3.72 2.44
CA ARG A 10 -18.35 2.30 2.44
C ARG A 10 -17.81 1.85 3.79
N TYR A 11 -16.92 2.63 4.39
CA TYR A 11 -16.39 2.32 5.73
C TYR A 11 -17.47 2.38 6.80
N LEU A 12 -18.40 3.33 6.74
CA LEU A 12 -19.54 3.40 7.65
C LEU A 12 -20.46 2.18 7.55
N ARG A 13 -20.56 1.56 6.35
CA ARG A 13 -21.28 0.29 6.15
C ARG A 13 -20.49 -0.95 6.55
N GLY A 14 -19.26 -0.79 7.03
CA GLY A 14 -18.37 -1.91 7.39
C GLY A 14 -17.74 -2.62 6.19
N GLU A 15 -17.86 -2.04 4.97
CA GLU A 15 -17.19 -2.57 3.79
C GLU A 15 -15.67 -2.29 3.90
N HIS A 16 -14.84 -3.19 3.32
CA HIS A 16 -13.37 -3.02 3.29
C HIS A 16 -12.69 -2.81 4.65
N ALA A 17 -13.35 -3.22 5.74
CA ALA A 17 -12.87 -3.03 7.10
C ALA A 17 -12.06 -4.23 7.65
N SER A 18 -11.51 -5.10 6.77
CA SER A 18 -10.63 -6.19 7.18
C SER A 18 -9.50 -5.67 8.07
N ALA A 19 -9.14 -6.44 9.09
CA ALA A 19 -8.01 -6.14 9.96
C ALA A 19 -6.73 -6.91 9.57
N GLU A 20 -6.87 -7.91 8.69
CA GLU A 20 -5.76 -8.77 8.27
C GLU A 20 -4.95 -8.09 7.16
N PRO A 21 -3.60 -8.02 7.29
CA PRO A 21 -2.74 -7.53 6.22
C PRO A 21 -2.73 -8.49 5.03
N SER A 22 -2.41 -7.98 3.85
CA SER A 22 -2.16 -8.84 2.69
C SER A 22 -0.99 -9.78 2.95
N ARG A 23 -1.11 -11.05 2.50
CA ARG A 23 -0.02 -12.03 2.55
C ARG A 23 1.22 -11.56 1.80
N LEU A 24 1.03 -10.80 0.71
CA LEU A 24 2.13 -10.21 -0.03
C LEU A 24 2.96 -9.26 0.84
N LEU A 25 2.30 -8.40 1.64
CA LEU A 25 3.01 -7.50 2.56
C LEU A 25 3.69 -8.27 3.70
N VAL A 26 3.01 -9.27 4.26
CA VAL A 26 3.60 -10.15 5.29
C VAL A 26 4.88 -10.80 4.76
N ARG A 27 4.80 -11.39 3.56
CA ARG A 27 5.95 -11.99 2.88
C ARG A 27 7.07 -10.99 2.63
N ALA A 28 6.74 -9.78 2.14
CA ALA A 28 7.74 -8.74 1.88
C ALA A 28 8.52 -8.36 3.15
N VAL A 29 7.82 -8.25 4.28
CA VAL A 29 8.46 -7.92 5.57
C VAL A 29 9.27 -9.10 6.10
N ASP A 30 8.72 -10.31 6.07
CA ASP A 30 9.34 -11.49 6.68
C ASP A 30 10.55 -12.02 5.87
N GLU A 31 10.52 -11.93 4.54
CA GLU A 31 11.58 -12.49 3.70
C GLU A 31 12.62 -11.44 3.24
N PHE A 32 12.20 -10.18 3.03
CA PHE A 32 13.04 -9.21 2.32
C PHE A 32 13.34 -7.94 3.11
N ALA A 33 12.64 -7.66 4.22
CA ALA A 33 12.83 -6.44 5.00
C ALA A 33 13.64 -6.65 6.29
N GLN A 34 14.16 -7.83 6.56
CA GLN A 34 14.89 -8.14 7.79
C GLN A 34 16.14 -7.25 7.96
N ASP A 35 16.84 -6.98 6.86
CA ASP A 35 18.04 -6.13 6.86
C ASP A 35 17.74 -4.66 7.22
N LEU A 36 16.49 -4.22 7.08
CA LEU A 36 16.08 -2.86 7.46
C LEU A 36 16.13 -2.63 8.97
N PHE A 37 16.11 -3.71 9.76
CA PHE A 37 16.18 -3.69 11.22
C PHE A 37 17.57 -4.11 11.76
N ALA A 38 18.57 -4.25 10.87
CA ALA A 38 19.90 -4.69 11.28
C ALA A 38 20.47 -3.74 12.35
N PRO A 39 21.01 -4.29 13.46
CA PRO A 39 21.57 -3.47 14.52
C PRO A 39 22.81 -2.74 14.01
N ALA A 40 22.72 -1.42 13.89
CA ALA A 40 23.89 -0.60 13.76
C ALA A 40 24.53 -0.39 15.14
N PRO A 41 25.84 -0.09 15.23
CA PRO A 41 26.54 0.11 16.51
C PRO A 41 25.94 1.21 17.41
N SER A 42 25.10 2.06 16.86
CA SER A 42 24.36 3.10 17.56
C SER A 42 22.89 2.97 17.21
N SER A 43 22.05 2.35 18.03
CA SER A 43 20.59 2.22 17.88
C SER A 43 19.98 3.14 16.80
N PRO A 44 19.91 2.72 15.53
CA PRO A 44 19.36 3.59 14.50
C PRO A 44 17.88 3.81 14.78
N PRO A 45 17.31 4.95 14.35
CA PRO A 45 15.88 5.16 14.45
C PRO A 45 15.13 4.04 13.69
N PRO A 46 13.92 3.66 14.14
CA PRO A 46 13.10 2.67 13.46
C PRO A 46 12.95 2.98 11.96
N PRO A 47 12.96 1.94 11.09
CA PRO A 47 12.75 2.15 9.66
C PRO A 47 11.39 2.78 9.40
N ARG A 48 11.33 3.71 8.43
CA ARG A 48 10.11 4.42 8.08
C ARG A 48 9.36 3.67 6.98
N ALA A 49 8.05 3.55 7.16
CA ALA A 49 7.17 3.01 6.14
C ALA A 49 6.07 4.02 5.76
N LEU A 50 5.62 3.94 4.50
CA LEU A 50 4.47 4.68 3.99
C LEU A 50 3.42 3.69 3.51
N ASP A 51 2.19 3.83 4.00
CA ASP A 51 1.00 3.12 3.51
C ASP A 51 0.15 4.09 2.69
N VAL A 52 0.17 3.90 1.36
CA VAL A 52 -0.52 4.76 0.38
C VAL A 52 -1.96 4.31 0.24
N ALA A 53 -2.93 5.24 0.35
CA ALA A 53 -4.36 4.94 0.34
C ALA A 53 -4.71 3.84 1.37
N CYS A 54 -4.31 4.07 2.62
CA CYS A 54 -4.28 3.06 3.69
C CYS A 54 -5.66 2.54 4.13
N GLY A 55 -6.74 3.24 3.77
CA GLY A 55 -8.10 2.93 4.17
C GLY A 55 -8.27 2.84 5.68
N ALA A 56 -8.81 1.71 6.16
CA ALA A 56 -8.99 1.43 7.58
C ALA A 56 -7.73 0.86 8.27
N GLY A 57 -6.54 1.00 7.64
CA GLY A 57 -5.24 0.87 8.27
C GLY A 57 -4.70 -0.56 8.47
N ARG A 58 -5.23 -1.58 7.78
CA ARG A 58 -4.79 -2.97 8.00
C ARG A 58 -3.28 -3.16 7.81
N HIS A 59 -2.69 -2.52 6.80
CA HIS A 59 -1.26 -2.58 6.49
C HIS A 59 -0.44 -1.67 7.40
N ALA A 60 -0.90 -0.44 7.63
CA ALA A 60 -0.26 0.50 8.54
C ALA A 60 -0.12 -0.09 9.96
N LEU A 61 -1.19 -0.71 10.48
CA LEU A 61 -1.18 -1.36 11.80
C LEU A 61 -0.23 -2.56 11.85
N PHE A 62 -0.19 -3.37 10.79
CA PHE A 62 0.75 -4.47 10.68
C PHE A 62 2.20 -3.98 10.69
N LEU A 63 2.53 -2.96 9.89
CA LEU A 63 3.88 -2.39 9.81
C LEU A 63 4.30 -1.76 11.15
N ALA A 64 3.39 -1.02 11.82
CA ALA A 64 3.65 -0.47 13.14
C ALA A 64 3.92 -1.57 14.19
N ALA A 65 3.14 -2.66 14.17
CA ALA A 65 3.35 -3.81 15.04
C ALA A 65 4.69 -4.54 14.77
N ARG A 66 5.25 -4.38 13.55
CA ARG A 66 6.57 -4.90 13.17
C ARG A 66 7.72 -3.93 13.49
N GLY A 67 7.43 -2.80 14.12
CA GLY A 67 8.43 -1.83 14.57
C GLY A 67 8.80 -0.75 13.55
N PHE A 68 8.05 -0.61 12.45
CA PHE A 68 8.21 0.52 11.55
C PHE A 68 7.63 1.80 12.18
N ARG A 69 8.27 2.94 11.91
CA ARG A 69 7.64 4.25 12.05
C ARG A 69 6.77 4.51 10.82
N VAL A 70 5.47 4.39 10.97
CA VAL A 70 4.53 4.39 9.85
C VAL A 70 3.90 5.76 9.64
N THR A 71 3.90 6.22 8.38
CA THR A 71 2.99 7.25 7.88
C THR A 71 1.93 6.56 7.04
N ALA A 72 0.66 6.83 7.32
CA ALA A 72 -0.48 6.27 6.61
C ALA A 72 -1.32 7.41 6.03
N VAL A 73 -1.71 7.34 4.76
CA VAL A 73 -2.41 8.43 4.08
C VAL A 73 -3.64 7.89 3.36
N ASP A 74 -4.79 8.54 3.55
CA ASP A 74 -6.02 8.23 2.83
C ASP A 74 -6.88 9.48 2.67
N ALA A 75 -7.68 9.56 1.61
CA ALA A 75 -8.64 10.64 1.41
C ALA A 75 -9.88 10.50 2.33
N SER A 76 -10.20 9.28 2.77
CA SER A 76 -11.33 9.01 3.66
C SER A 76 -11.01 9.41 5.09
N ARG A 77 -11.79 10.36 5.62
CA ARG A 77 -11.71 10.73 7.03
C ARG A 77 -12.13 9.57 7.94
N ILE A 78 -13.19 8.85 7.57
CA ILE A 78 -13.67 7.71 8.34
C ILE A 78 -12.62 6.58 8.36
N GLY A 79 -11.96 6.29 7.22
CA GLY A 79 -10.85 5.34 7.16
C GLY A 79 -9.72 5.70 8.12
N ILE A 80 -9.30 6.95 8.13
CA ILE A 80 -8.25 7.45 9.05
C ILE A 80 -8.71 7.39 10.53
N GLU A 81 -9.94 7.79 10.85
CA GLU A 81 -10.47 7.66 12.21
C GLU A 81 -10.47 6.20 12.70
N MET A 82 -10.88 5.26 11.83
CA MET A 82 -10.82 3.82 12.13
C MET A 82 -9.38 3.33 12.34
N THR A 83 -8.45 3.80 11.52
CA THR A 83 -7.02 3.47 11.64
C THR A 83 -6.46 3.90 12.98
N LEU A 84 -6.70 5.16 13.38
CA LEU A 84 -6.25 5.72 14.66
C LEU A 84 -6.89 5.02 15.86
N GLU A 85 -8.19 4.73 15.79
CA GLU A 85 -8.88 4.00 16.85
C GLU A 85 -8.33 2.58 17.04
N ARG A 86 -8.07 1.86 15.94
CA ARG A 86 -7.46 0.53 15.96
C ARG A 86 -6.02 0.56 16.50
N ALA A 87 -5.22 1.58 16.11
CA ALA A 87 -3.89 1.79 16.63
C ALA A 87 -3.89 2.00 18.14
N ARG A 88 -4.75 2.90 18.63
CA ARG A 88 -4.92 3.18 20.07
C ARG A 88 -5.27 1.92 20.86
N ARG A 89 -6.22 1.11 20.37
CA ARG A 89 -6.63 -0.14 21.04
C ARG A 89 -5.50 -1.17 21.13
N ARG A 90 -4.55 -1.13 20.19
CA ARG A 90 -3.39 -2.04 20.14
C ARG A 90 -2.14 -1.46 20.78
N GLY A 91 -2.18 -0.23 21.31
CA GLY A 91 -1.01 0.46 21.85
C GLY A 91 0.06 0.76 20.80
N LEU A 92 -0.35 0.95 19.53
CA LEU A 92 0.54 1.26 18.42
C LEU A 92 0.56 2.76 18.16
N ASP A 93 1.75 3.29 17.83
CA ASP A 93 1.93 4.68 17.40
C ASP A 93 2.17 4.73 15.89
N LEU A 94 1.42 5.58 15.19
CA LEU A 94 1.57 5.84 13.77
C LEU A 94 1.00 7.22 13.40
N ASP A 95 1.51 7.78 12.31
CA ASP A 95 1.11 9.07 11.77
C ASP A 95 0.09 8.84 10.64
N ALA A 96 -1.22 8.90 10.98
CA ALA A 96 -2.28 8.74 10.00
C ALA A 96 -2.88 10.11 9.61
N ARG A 97 -2.95 10.38 8.29
CA ARG A 97 -3.32 11.68 7.73
C ARG A 97 -4.46 11.57 6.73
N VAL A 98 -5.46 12.43 6.90
CA VAL A 98 -6.46 12.64 5.84
C VAL A 98 -5.83 13.53 4.77
N ALA A 99 -5.62 13.00 3.56
CA ALA A 99 -5.13 13.77 2.43
C ALA A 99 -5.51 13.09 1.11
N ASP A 100 -6.00 13.87 0.17
CA ASP A 100 -6.32 13.41 -1.18
C ASP A 100 -5.05 13.44 -2.05
N LEU A 101 -4.53 12.25 -2.34
CA LEU A 101 -3.33 12.08 -3.15
C LEU A 101 -3.54 12.59 -4.59
N ALA A 102 -4.75 12.41 -5.14
CA ALA A 102 -5.06 12.89 -6.50
C ALA A 102 -5.10 14.42 -6.59
N ARG A 103 -5.28 15.10 -5.47
CA ARG A 103 -5.21 16.56 -5.36
C ARG A 103 -3.82 17.09 -4.96
N GLY A 104 -2.86 16.19 -4.72
CA GLY A 104 -1.53 16.59 -4.28
C GLY A 104 -1.46 17.11 -2.85
N GLU A 105 -2.42 16.74 -2.00
CA GLU A 105 -2.48 17.20 -0.60
C GLU A 105 -1.43 16.51 0.29
N PHE A 106 -0.72 15.52 -0.24
CA PHE A 106 0.39 14.86 0.44
C PHE A 106 1.61 14.74 -0.50
N THR A 107 2.77 15.11 0.01
CA THR A 107 4.04 14.99 -0.71
C THR A 107 4.83 13.81 -0.15
N ILE A 108 5.28 12.92 -1.04
CA ILE A 108 6.18 11.83 -0.69
C ILE A 108 7.62 12.39 -0.71
N GLU A 109 8.19 12.59 0.48
CA GLU A 109 9.54 13.14 0.61
C GLU A 109 10.61 12.20 0.04
N PRO A 110 11.53 12.69 -0.81
CA PRO A 110 12.59 11.86 -1.40
C PRO A 110 13.49 11.20 -0.34
N ASP A 111 13.98 10.01 -0.67
CA ASP A 111 14.94 9.23 0.15
C ASP A 111 14.56 9.11 1.63
N THR A 112 13.25 8.96 1.89
CA THR A 112 12.70 9.01 3.26
C THR A 112 12.32 7.65 3.80
N TYR A 113 11.74 6.78 2.96
CA TYR A 113 11.12 5.54 3.39
C TYR A 113 11.98 4.32 3.08
N GLN A 114 11.99 3.36 3.98
CA GLN A 114 12.58 2.04 3.76
C GLN A 114 11.57 1.05 3.18
N LEU A 115 10.27 1.30 3.39
CA LEU A 115 9.20 0.52 2.79
C LEU A 115 8.06 1.45 2.36
N VAL A 116 7.53 1.25 1.16
CA VAL A 116 6.28 1.86 0.69
C VAL A 116 5.35 0.76 0.24
N CYS A 117 4.10 0.77 0.70
CA CYS A 117 3.09 -0.16 0.22
C CYS A 117 1.88 0.57 -0.38
N ASP A 118 1.29 -0.06 -1.41
CA ASP A 118 0.12 0.43 -2.14
C ASP A 118 -0.78 -0.76 -2.51
N PHE A 119 -1.97 -0.81 -1.93
CA PHE A 119 -2.90 -1.91 -2.15
C PHE A 119 -4.23 -1.44 -2.70
N TYR A 120 -4.47 -1.80 -3.98
CA TYR A 120 -5.71 -1.55 -4.71
C TYR A 120 -6.01 -0.07 -4.98
N TYR A 121 -4.97 0.78 -4.97
CA TYR A 121 -5.05 2.16 -5.41
C TYR A 121 -4.17 2.37 -6.64
N LEU A 122 -4.70 2.93 -7.72
CA LEU A 122 -3.93 3.26 -8.92
C LEU A 122 -3.99 4.75 -9.19
N GLN A 123 -2.84 5.38 -9.03
CA GLN A 123 -2.58 6.73 -9.49
C GLN A 123 -1.19 6.75 -10.16
N ARG A 124 -1.17 6.81 -11.49
CA ARG A 124 0.04 6.58 -12.29
C ARG A 124 1.15 7.61 -12.04
N ASP A 125 0.79 8.84 -11.77
CA ASP A 125 1.75 9.91 -11.45
C ASP A 125 2.40 9.77 -10.06
N LEU A 126 1.89 8.90 -9.19
CA LEU A 126 2.54 8.57 -7.92
C LEU A 126 3.72 7.61 -8.06
N PHE A 127 3.84 6.83 -9.13
CA PHE A 127 4.98 5.91 -9.27
C PHE A 127 6.33 6.64 -9.24
N GLY A 128 6.43 7.81 -9.87
CA GLY A 128 7.63 8.64 -9.81
C GLY A 128 7.99 9.07 -8.38
N PRO A 129 7.10 9.77 -7.67
CA PRO A 129 7.27 10.13 -6.25
C PRO A 129 7.56 8.94 -5.32
N VAL A 130 6.87 7.79 -5.50
CA VAL A 130 7.12 6.57 -4.72
C VAL A 130 8.55 6.07 -4.93
N ARG A 131 9.01 5.99 -6.18
CA ARG A 131 10.38 5.59 -6.51
C ARG A 131 11.43 6.53 -5.93
N ALA A 132 11.16 7.84 -5.96
CA ALA A 132 12.05 8.84 -5.36
C ALA A 132 12.00 8.79 -3.82
N GLY A 133 10.85 8.52 -3.23
CA GLY A 133 10.63 8.50 -1.78
C GLY A 133 11.30 7.33 -1.06
N LEU A 134 11.48 6.19 -1.75
CA LEU A 134 12.20 5.06 -1.19
C LEU A 134 13.70 5.33 -1.12
N ARG A 135 14.35 4.91 -0.04
CA ARG A 135 15.82 4.92 0.07
C ARG A 135 16.43 3.80 -0.77
N ARG A 136 17.72 3.91 -1.07
CA ARG A 136 18.50 2.79 -1.65
C ARG A 136 18.36 1.55 -0.77
N GLY A 137 18.10 0.40 -1.38
CA GLY A 137 17.80 -0.85 -0.67
C GLY A 137 16.37 -0.92 -0.10
N GLY A 138 15.60 0.17 -0.18
CA GLY A 138 14.20 0.20 0.26
C GLY A 138 13.29 -0.61 -0.64
N ILE A 139 12.15 -1.04 -0.11
CA ILE A 139 11.25 -2.01 -0.73
C ILE A 139 9.90 -1.35 -1.05
N PHE A 140 9.45 -1.52 -2.29
CA PHE A 140 8.08 -1.25 -2.71
C PHE A 140 7.28 -2.55 -2.74
N VAL A 141 6.07 -2.51 -2.19
CA VAL A 141 5.12 -3.65 -2.18
C VAL A 141 3.77 -3.17 -2.68
N ALA A 142 3.25 -3.80 -3.72
CA ALA A 142 1.93 -3.42 -4.21
C ALA A 142 1.14 -4.60 -4.77
N ALA A 143 -0.19 -4.50 -4.64
CA ALA A 143 -1.15 -5.30 -5.39
C ALA A 143 -2.21 -4.36 -5.95
N ILE A 144 -2.30 -4.24 -7.27
CA ILE A 144 -3.17 -3.27 -7.96
C ILE A 144 -4.01 -4.01 -9.01
N HIS A 145 -5.28 -3.67 -9.13
CA HIS A 145 -6.17 -4.30 -10.10
C HIS A 145 -5.72 -4.09 -11.54
N THR A 146 -5.82 -5.15 -12.35
CA THR A 146 -5.55 -5.13 -13.80
C THR A 146 -6.84 -5.18 -14.60
N VAL A 147 -6.74 -4.84 -15.88
CA VAL A 147 -7.83 -5.03 -16.86
C VAL A 147 -8.26 -6.50 -16.85
N ASP A 148 -9.55 -6.73 -16.79
CA ASP A 148 -10.16 -8.05 -16.81
C ASP A 148 -11.23 -8.10 -17.89
N GLU A 149 -10.90 -8.71 -19.01
CA GLU A 149 -11.77 -8.82 -20.19
C GLU A 149 -12.77 -9.99 -20.12
N ARG A 150 -12.80 -10.74 -19.01
CA ARG A 150 -13.74 -11.84 -18.85
C ARG A 150 -15.18 -11.33 -18.81
N PRO A 151 -16.14 -11.98 -19.49
CA PRO A 151 -17.55 -11.58 -19.49
C PRO A 151 -18.19 -11.53 -18.10
N SER A 152 -17.67 -12.32 -17.16
CA SER A 152 -18.14 -12.37 -15.76
C SER A 152 -17.54 -11.28 -14.88
N ALA A 153 -16.56 -10.51 -15.36
CA ALA A 153 -15.94 -9.46 -14.60
C ALA A 153 -16.90 -8.28 -14.44
N ARG A 154 -17.06 -7.80 -13.20
CA ARG A 154 -17.83 -6.59 -12.94
C ARG A 154 -17.07 -5.38 -13.50
N PRO A 155 -17.67 -4.55 -14.36
CA PRO A 155 -16.99 -3.39 -14.93
C PRO A 155 -16.43 -2.46 -13.85
N LEU A 156 -15.20 -2.01 -14.04
CA LEU A 156 -14.58 -0.91 -13.32
C LEU A 156 -14.18 0.18 -14.30
N ASN A 157 -13.99 1.40 -13.80
CA ASN A 157 -13.40 2.44 -14.62
C ASN A 157 -11.97 2.02 -15.03
N PRO A 158 -11.68 1.94 -16.35
CA PRO A 158 -10.37 1.55 -16.88
C PRO A 158 -9.21 2.40 -16.35
N ASP A 159 -9.47 3.66 -15.96
CA ASP A 159 -8.44 4.55 -15.40
C ASP A 159 -7.83 4.01 -14.11
N PHE A 160 -8.59 3.18 -13.38
CA PHE A 160 -8.15 2.53 -12.13
C PHE A 160 -7.66 1.09 -12.32
N LEU A 161 -7.38 0.70 -13.56
CA LEU A 161 -6.89 -0.63 -13.89
C LEU A 161 -5.54 -0.54 -14.60
N LEU A 162 -4.59 -1.36 -14.16
CA LEU A 162 -3.32 -1.54 -14.84
C LEU A 162 -3.50 -2.32 -16.14
N ARG A 163 -2.73 -1.96 -17.16
CA ARG A 163 -2.52 -2.82 -18.34
C ARG A 163 -1.60 -4.00 -17.95
N PRO A 164 -1.62 -5.09 -18.71
CA PRO A 164 -0.66 -6.18 -18.51
C PRO A 164 0.79 -5.65 -18.47
N GLU A 165 1.61 -6.18 -17.56
CA GLU A 165 3.02 -5.83 -17.34
C GLU A 165 3.28 -4.36 -16.92
N GLU A 166 2.25 -3.47 -16.86
CA GLU A 166 2.42 -2.05 -16.57
C GLU A 166 3.12 -1.81 -15.23
N LEU A 167 2.72 -2.55 -14.18
CA LEU A 167 3.33 -2.38 -12.86
C LEU A 167 4.82 -2.73 -12.87
N ARG A 168 5.20 -3.80 -13.56
CA ARG A 168 6.60 -4.21 -13.70
C ARG A 168 7.42 -3.19 -14.50
N GLU A 169 6.83 -2.61 -15.54
CA GLU A 169 7.49 -1.58 -16.35
C GLU A 169 7.80 -0.32 -15.54
N GLN A 170 6.92 0.07 -14.60
CA GLN A 170 7.15 1.23 -13.72
C GLN A 170 8.39 1.08 -12.84
N PHE A 171 8.80 -0.15 -12.54
CA PHE A 171 9.97 -0.48 -11.72
C PHE A 171 11.12 -1.09 -12.53
N ARG A 172 11.18 -0.80 -13.84
CA ARG A 172 12.32 -1.21 -14.68
C ARG A 172 13.63 -0.68 -14.09
N GLY A 173 14.64 -1.57 -14.02
CA GLY A 173 15.95 -1.26 -13.42
C GLY A 173 16.01 -1.45 -11.92
N TRP A 174 14.91 -1.85 -11.27
CA TRP A 174 14.90 -2.28 -9.88
C TRP A 174 15.10 -3.80 -9.77
N GLU A 175 15.54 -4.26 -8.62
CA GLU A 175 15.57 -5.69 -8.30
C GLU A 175 14.13 -6.17 -8.03
N ILE A 176 13.57 -6.96 -8.94
CA ILE A 176 12.23 -7.54 -8.78
C ILE A 176 12.35 -8.81 -7.94
N LEU A 177 11.92 -8.75 -6.68
CA LEU A 177 11.95 -9.86 -5.73
C LEU A 177 10.74 -10.79 -5.90
N HIS A 178 9.61 -10.21 -6.31
CA HIS A 178 8.39 -10.93 -6.65
C HIS A 178 7.61 -10.15 -7.71
N TYR A 179 7.05 -10.86 -8.68
CA TYR A 179 6.07 -10.34 -9.62
C TYR A 179 5.12 -11.42 -10.03
N HIS A 180 3.84 -11.14 -9.97
CA HIS A 180 2.79 -12.06 -10.41
C HIS A 180 1.57 -11.28 -10.89
N GLU A 181 0.99 -11.69 -12.01
CA GLU A 181 -0.34 -11.23 -12.44
C GLU A 181 -1.32 -12.38 -12.26
N THR A 182 -2.30 -12.17 -11.39
CA THR A 182 -3.31 -13.21 -11.13
C THR A 182 -4.21 -13.40 -12.33
N GLU A 183 -4.43 -14.64 -12.74
CA GLU A 183 -5.36 -14.97 -13.83
C GLU A 183 -6.82 -15.14 -13.36
N GLY A 184 -7.04 -15.09 -12.08
CA GLY A 184 -8.30 -15.38 -11.47
C GLY A 184 -8.71 -14.45 -10.34
N ARG A 185 -9.39 -15.01 -9.35
CA ARG A 185 -9.73 -14.31 -8.13
C ARG A 185 -8.48 -14.18 -7.28
N ASP A 186 -8.17 -12.97 -6.86
CA ASP A 186 -7.17 -12.73 -5.86
C ASP A 186 -7.71 -13.22 -4.51
N GLU A 187 -7.12 -14.29 -3.96
CA GLU A 187 -7.53 -14.87 -2.68
C GLU A 187 -7.27 -13.91 -1.51
N ASP A 188 -6.25 -13.04 -1.65
CA ASP A 188 -5.88 -12.06 -0.65
C ASP A 188 -6.73 -10.78 -0.71
N ALA A 189 -7.41 -10.54 -1.81
CA ALA A 189 -8.27 -9.38 -1.99
C ALA A 189 -9.60 -9.45 -1.21
N GLY A 190 -9.88 -10.54 -0.51
CA GLY A 190 -11.13 -10.73 0.21
C GLY A 190 -12.33 -10.60 -0.71
N GLU A 191 -13.14 -9.54 -0.54
CA GLU A 191 -14.33 -9.30 -1.35
C GLU A 191 -14.03 -8.90 -2.81
N HIS A 192 -12.81 -8.45 -3.11
CA HIS A 192 -12.48 -7.91 -4.43
C HIS A 192 -12.46 -8.98 -5.53
N LYS A 193 -11.96 -10.19 -5.29
CA LYS A 193 -11.98 -11.35 -6.21
C LYS A 193 -11.70 -10.98 -7.68
N ARG A 194 -10.72 -10.10 -7.93
CA ARG A 194 -10.40 -9.52 -9.22
C ARG A 194 -8.98 -9.85 -9.63
N ARG A 195 -8.72 -9.73 -10.93
CA ARG A 195 -7.34 -9.79 -11.41
C ARG A 195 -6.53 -8.64 -10.84
N SER A 196 -5.31 -8.93 -10.42
CA SER A 196 -4.36 -7.95 -9.90
C SER A 196 -2.94 -8.28 -10.35
N ALA A 197 -2.11 -7.26 -10.44
CA ALA A 197 -0.67 -7.40 -10.53
C ALA A 197 -0.07 -7.17 -9.13
N GLU A 198 0.81 -8.08 -8.72
CA GLU A 198 1.53 -8.05 -7.47
C GLU A 198 3.01 -7.82 -7.70
N ILE A 199 3.63 -6.98 -6.91
CA ILE A 199 5.06 -6.69 -6.99
C ILE A 199 5.68 -6.53 -5.61
N ILE A 200 6.90 -7.08 -5.45
CA ILE A 200 7.87 -6.68 -4.43
C ILE A 200 9.12 -6.29 -5.20
N ALA A 201 9.53 -5.03 -5.08
CA ALA A 201 10.68 -4.50 -5.79
C ALA A 201 11.61 -3.73 -4.85
N ARG A 202 12.92 -3.92 -4.98
CA ARG A 202 13.95 -3.24 -4.19
C ARG A 202 14.64 -2.16 -5.02
N ARG A 203 14.74 -0.96 -4.45
CA ARG A 203 15.47 0.14 -5.07
C ARG A 203 16.98 -0.14 -5.07
N PRO A 204 17.69 -0.04 -6.23
CA PRO A 204 19.13 -0.24 -6.34
C PRO A 204 19.96 0.81 -5.58
#